data_a98d24b3e29415560b96fd4c7b422e94
#
_entry.id   a98d24b3e29415560b96fd4c7b422e94
#
_cell.length_a   1.000
_cell.length_b   1.000
_cell.length_c   1.000
_cell.angle_alpha   90.00
_cell.angle_beta   90.00
_cell.angle_gamma   90.00
#
_symmetry.space_group_name_H-M   'P 1'
#
loop_
_entity.id
_entity.type
_entity.pdbx_description
1 polymer ?
#
loop_
_entity_poly.entity_id
_entity_poly.type
_entity_poly.pdbx_seq_one_letter_code
_entity_poly.pdbx_strand_id
1 'polypeptide(L)'
;MKIARLALMGGLLATALYTGSAAARDLTVVSWGGNYQDAQREIYFKPFSEKIGRPLLDESWDGGYGVIQAKVKAGKPNWDVVQVEAEELALGCADGLYEKIDWDKLGGKDKFLDSAVNDCGVGAIVWSTAIAYNADKLKDGPQSWADFWDVKKFPGKRSLRKGAKYTLEFAVLADGVSKDEVYDVLSTPEGVDRAFKKLDELKPNIVWWEAGAQPLQLLASDEVVMASAYNGRITGINRSEGKNFKVVWPGSIYAVDSWVILKDAENKDAGLDFIAFASQPDNQVKLPKYVAYGLPNKEAASKVPAEFASDLPTAEANLKDALPLDVDFWIDNSEELTKRFNAWLAQ
;
A
#
# COMPACT_ATOMS: atom_id res chain seq x y z
N MET A 1 -94.82 -7.57 13.75
CA MET A 1 -93.55 -7.51 14.53
C MET A 1 -92.59 -8.54 13.94
N LYS A 2 -91.60 -8.15 13.18
CA LYS A 2 -90.54 -9.02 12.62
C LYS A 2 -89.24 -8.45 13.07
N ILE A 3 -88.54 -9.20 13.90
CA ILE A 3 -87.24 -8.82 14.41
C ILE A 3 -86.14 -9.31 13.41
N ALA A 4 -85.39 -8.37 12.84
CA ALA A 4 -84.29 -8.65 11.97
C ALA A 4 -83.04 -8.88 12.80
N ARG A 5 -82.36 -10.03 12.65
CA ARG A 5 -81.07 -10.35 13.23
C ARG A 5 -79.95 -9.87 12.30
N LEU A 6 -79.16 -8.95 12.80
CA LEU A 6 -77.92 -8.52 12.14
C LEU A 6 -76.81 -9.49 12.50
N ALA A 7 -76.17 -10.15 11.50
CA ALA A 7 -75.00 -10.97 11.66
C ALA A 7 -73.75 -10.10 11.44
N LEU A 8 -72.92 -9.93 12.47
CA LEU A 8 -71.59 -9.30 12.37
C LEU A 8 -70.61 -10.34 11.84
N MET A 9 -70.13 -10.18 10.61
CA MET A 9 -68.95 -10.88 10.06
C MET A 9 -67.70 -10.15 10.50
N GLY A 10 -66.94 -10.68 11.47
CA GLY A 10 -65.61 -10.22 11.83
C GLY A 10 -64.57 -10.74 10.84
N GLY A 11 -64.08 -9.83 9.98
CA GLY A 11 -62.95 -10.13 9.10
C GLY A 11 -61.63 -10.06 9.87
N LEU A 12 -60.92 -11.19 10.07
CA LEU A 12 -59.54 -11.22 10.52
C LEU A 12 -58.65 -10.74 9.36
N LEU A 13 -58.13 -9.51 9.43
CA LEU A 13 -56.99 -9.10 8.62
C LEU A 13 -55.73 -9.76 9.13
N ALA A 14 -55.26 -10.80 8.44
CA ALA A 14 -53.91 -11.34 8.63
C ALA A 14 -52.90 -10.35 8.01
N THR A 15 -52.26 -9.51 8.83
CA THR A 15 -51.11 -8.72 8.46
C THR A 15 -49.90 -9.65 8.32
N ALA A 16 -49.60 -10.04 7.08
CA ALA A 16 -48.31 -10.70 6.75
C ALA A 16 -47.19 -9.67 6.97
N LEU A 17 -46.47 -9.83 8.08
CA LEU A 17 -45.21 -9.16 8.32
C LEU A 17 -44.16 -9.70 7.30
N TYR A 18 -44.03 -8.99 6.19
CA TYR A 18 -42.86 -9.15 5.32
C TYR A 18 -41.65 -8.68 6.12
N THR A 19 -40.93 -9.59 6.79
CA THR A 19 -39.55 -9.35 7.23
C THR A 19 -38.68 -9.30 5.98
N GLY A 20 -38.64 -8.14 5.34
CA GLY A 20 -37.65 -7.87 4.32
C GLY A 20 -36.28 -8.03 4.97
N SER A 21 -35.55 -9.11 4.67
CA SER A 21 -34.13 -9.15 4.94
C SER A 21 -33.52 -7.94 4.25
N ALA A 22 -33.05 -6.96 5.02
CA ALA A 22 -32.22 -5.90 4.46
C ALA A 22 -31.05 -6.60 3.76
N ALA A 23 -31.01 -6.53 2.43
CA ALA A 23 -29.88 -7.07 1.70
C ALA A 23 -28.65 -6.30 2.19
N ALA A 24 -27.65 -7.04 2.71
CA ALA A 24 -26.38 -6.44 3.06
C ALA A 24 -25.82 -5.72 1.81
N ARG A 25 -25.20 -4.54 2.00
CA ARG A 25 -24.53 -3.84 0.92
C ARG A 25 -23.44 -4.70 0.29
N ASP A 26 -22.97 -4.35 -0.89
CA ASP A 26 -21.88 -5.06 -1.53
C ASP A 26 -20.57 -4.92 -0.75
N LEU A 27 -19.73 -5.96 -0.80
CA LEU A 27 -18.39 -5.94 -0.23
C LEU A 27 -17.55 -4.83 -0.89
N THR A 28 -16.99 -3.95 -0.10
CA THR A 28 -16.13 -2.86 -0.58
C THR A 28 -14.68 -3.12 -0.16
N VAL A 29 -13.80 -3.22 -1.16
CA VAL A 29 -12.33 -3.39 -0.98
C VAL A 29 -11.62 -2.12 -1.41
N VAL A 30 -10.71 -1.63 -0.59
CA VAL A 30 -9.99 -0.37 -0.81
C VAL A 30 -8.51 -0.61 -0.97
N SER A 31 -7.89 -0.02 -1.99
CA SER A 31 -6.48 -0.19 -2.31
C SER A 31 -5.87 1.11 -2.88
N TRP A 32 -4.66 1.02 -3.43
CA TRP A 32 -3.79 2.15 -3.76
C TRP A 32 -3.94 2.72 -5.18
N GLY A 33 -5.00 2.37 -5.90
CA GLY A 33 -5.26 2.88 -7.25
C GLY A 33 -4.22 2.53 -8.32
N GLY A 34 -4.42 3.09 -9.51
CA GLY A 34 -3.52 2.94 -10.66
C GLY A 34 -3.33 1.50 -11.13
N ASN A 35 -2.26 1.25 -11.89
CA ASN A 35 -1.97 -0.06 -12.48
C ASN A 35 -1.88 -1.21 -11.45
N TYR A 36 -1.55 -0.91 -10.20
CA TYR A 36 -1.56 -1.91 -9.13
C TYR A 36 -2.99 -2.38 -8.82
N GLN A 37 -3.93 -1.46 -8.62
CA GLN A 37 -5.32 -1.82 -8.37
C GLN A 37 -6.00 -2.40 -9.62
N ASP A 38 -5.58 -2.00 -10.82
CA ASP A 38 -6.04 -2.63 -12.06
C ASP A 38 -5.62 -4.11 -12.10
N ALA A 39 -4.39 -4.42 -11.71
CA ALA A 39 -3.94 -5.81 -11.56
C ALA A 39 -4.77 -6.56 -10.52
N GLN A 40 -5.06 -5.96 -9.36
CA GLN A 40 -5.90 -6.58 -8.32
C GLN A 40 -7.31 -6.86 -8.81
N ARG A 41 -7.91 -5.97 -9.63
CA ARG A 41 -9.21 -6.21 -10.26
C ARG A 41 -9.21 -7.48 -11.11
N GLU A 42 -8.16 -7.68 -11.90
CA GLU A 42 -8.06 -8.86 -12.79
C GLU A 42 -7.80 -10.15 -12.03
N ILE A 43 -6.95 -10.12 -11.00
CA ILE A 43 -6.50 -11.35 -10.34
C ILE A 43 -7.25 -11.69 -9.06
N TYR A 44 -7.88 -10.70 -8.40
CA TYR A 44 -8.58 -10.90 -7.13
C TYR A 44 -10.05 -10.48 -7.18
N PHE A 45 -10.36 -9.22 -7.55
CA PHE A 45 -11.70 -8.65 -7.34
C PHE A 45 -12.75 -9.30 -8.24
N LYS A 46 -12.52 -9.34 -9.54
CA LYS A 46 -13.44 -10.00 -10.50
C LYS A 46 -13.58 -11.50 -10.22
N PRO A 47 -12.47 -12.28 -10.09
CA PRO A 47 -12.59 -13.71 -9.81
C PRO A 47 -13.27 -14.02 -8.46
N PHE A 48 -13.07 -13.20 -7.45
CA PHE A 48 -13.76 -13.37 -6.16
C PHE A 48 -15.25 -13.04 -6.28
N SER A 49 -15.61 -11.93 -6.93
CA SER A 49 -17.01 -11.54 -7.20
C SER A 49 -17.75 -12.64 -7.95
N GLU A 50 -17.15 -13.22 -8.98
CA GLU A 50 -17.69 -14.36 -9.72
C GLU A 50 -17.86 -15.59 -8.82
N LYS A 51 -16.87 -15.91 -8.00
CA LYS A 51 -16.90 -17.04 -7.06
C LYS A 51 -18.06 -16.95 -6.06
N ILE A 52 -18.33 -15.76 -5.54
CA ILE A 52 -19.40 -15.57 -4.54
C ILE A 52 -20.78 -15.24 -5.16
N GLY A 53 -20.82 -14.99 -6.48
CA GLY A 53 -22.07 -14.63 -7.21
C GLY A 53 -22.66 -13.29 -6.77
N ARG A 54 -21.85 -12.37 -6.22
CA ARG A 54 -22.24 -11.02 -5.76
C ARG A 54 -21.23 -9.98 -6.22
N PRO A 55 -21.68 -8.73 -6.48
CA PRO A 55 -20.76 -7.64 -6.77
C PRO A 55 -19.74 -7.41 -5.66
N LEU A 56 -18.52 -7.05 -6.05
CA LEU A 56 -17.50 -6.47 -5.20
C LEU A 56 -17.24 -5.06 -5.71
N LEU A 57 -17.36 -4.07 -4.83
CA LEU A 57 -17.04 -2.68 -5.11
C LEU A 57 -15.58 -2.43 -4.73
N ASP A 58 -14.90 -1.58 -5.49
CA ASP A 58 -13.56 -1.17 -5.13
C ASP A 58 -13.40 0.35 -5.14
N GLU A 59 -12.67 0.87 -4.17
CA GLU A 59 -12.30 2.27 -4.04
C GLU A 59 -10.78 2.39 -3.95
N SER A 60 -10.24 3.57 -4.24
CA SER A 60 -8.83 3.89 -4.02
C SER A 60 -8.67 4.98 -2.97
N TRP A 61 -7.52 4.95 -2.27
CA TRP A 61 -7.15 5.95 -1.28
C TRP A 61 -5.64 6.20 -1.30
N ASP A 62 -5.20 7.24 -0.59
CA ASP A 62 -3.79 7.65 -0.54
C ASP A 62 -3.15 7.45 0.84
N GLY A 63 -3.79 6.62 1.71
CA GLY A 63 -3.32 6.36 3.08
C GLY A 63 -3.80 7.38 4.10
N GLY A 64 -3.30 7.19 5.31
CA GLY A 64 -3.54 8.11 6.43
C GLY A 64 -4.38 7.51 7.56
N TYR A 65 -3.72 7.23 8.68
CA TYR A 65 -4.34 6.68 9.89
C TYR A 65 -5.63 7.40 10.32
N GLY A 66 -5.63 8.77 10.24
CA GLY A 66 -6.81 9.57 10.58
C GLY A 66 -8.04 9.30 9.72
N VAL A 67 -7.87 8.87 8.47
CA VAL A 67 -8.97 8.47 7.58
C VAL A 67 -9.64 7.20 8.11
N ILE A 68 -8.83 6.20 8.47
CA ILE A 68 -9.32 4.94 9.08
C ILE A 68 -10.08 5.24 10.38
N GLN A 69 -9.48 6.05 11.27
CA GLN A 69 -10.13 6.47 12.51
C GLN A 69 -11.50 7.10 12.27
N ALA A 70 -11.57 8.04 11.33
CA ALA A 70 -12.83 8.73 11.00
C ALA A 70 -13.89 7.76 10.47
N LYS A 71 -13.51 6.83 9.58
CA LYS A 71 -14.40 5.81 9.03
C LYS A 71 -14.99 4.91 10.12
N VAL A 72 -14.16 4.41 11.04
CA VAL A 72 -14.60 3.51 12.12
C VAL A 72 -15.42 4.28 13.17
N LYS A 73 -14.97 5.49 13.57
CA LYS A 73 -15.70 6.33 14.56
C LYS A 73 -17.08 6.80 14.07
N ALA A 74 -17.29 6.91 12.77
CA ALA A 74 -18.60 7.22 12.19
C ALA A 74 -19.64 6.11 12.43
N GLY A 75 -19.21 4.91 12.83
CA GLY A 75 -20.04 3.71 12.98
C GLY A 75 -20.49 3.17 11.61
N LYS A 76 -20.54 1.86 11.46
CA LYS A 76 -20.87 1.18 10.20
C LYS A 76 -20.07 1.74 9.01
N PRO A 77 -18.77 1.48 8.94
CA PRO A 77 -17.93 1.98 7.85
C PRO A 77 -18.46 1.48 6.51
N ASN A 78 -18.38 2.34 5.47
CA ASN A 78 -18.74 1.96 4.10
C ASN A 78 -17.61 1.18 3.38
N TRP A 79 -16.44 1.04 4.00
CA TRP A 79 -15.34 0.18 3.60
C TRP A 79 -15.33 -1.08 4.45
N ASP A 80 -15.03 -2.22 3.85
CA ASP A 80 -14.94 -3.50 4.59
C ASP A 80 -13.49 -3.96 4.73
N VAL A 81 -12.80 -4.08 3.59
CA VAL A 81 -11.39 -4.49 3.53
C VAL A 81 -10.57 -3.33 3.02
N VAL A 82 -9.49 -3.02 3.69
CA VAL A 82 -8.58 -1.93 3.30
C VAL A 82 -7.15 -2.46 3.26
N GLN A 83 -6.42 -2.10 2.23
CA GLN A 83 -4.98 -2.31 2.22
C GLN A 83 -4.30 -1.11 2.88
N VAL A 84 -3.46 -1.37 3.88
CA VAL A 84 -2.81 -0.37 4.72
C VAL A 84 -1.30 -0.56 4.75
N GLU A 85 -0.55 0.53 4.98
CA GLU A 85 0.88 0.47 5.27
C GLU A 85 1.14 -0.06 6.70
N ALA A 86 2.38 -0.36 7.02
CA ALA A 86 2.76 -1.05 8.26
C ALA A 86 2.43 -0.23 9.52
N GLU A 87 2.62 1.10 9.51
CA GLU A 87 2.30 1.96 10.65
C GLU A 87 0.79 2.06 10.89
N GLU A 88 0.01 2.15 9.81
CA GLU A 88 -1.45 2.17 9.89
C GLU A 88 -1.98 0.84 10.44
N LEU A 89 -1.34 -0.28 10.06
CA LEU A 89 -1.65 -1.59 10.62
C LEU A 89 -1.35 -1.62 12.12
N ALA A 90 -0.17 -1.19 12.55
CA ALA A 90 0.26 -1.25 13.94
C ALA A 90 -0.62 -0.37 14.82
N LEU A 91 -0.80 0.91 14.46
CA LEU A 91 -1.63 1.87 15.20
C LEU A 91 -3.11 1.45 15.21
N GLY A 92 -3.66 1.07 14.06
CA GLY A 92 -5.06 0.68 13.98
C GLY A 92 -5.38 -0.62 14.72
N CYS A 93 -4.43 -1.56 14.78
CA CYS A 93 -4.56 -2.78 15.59
C CYS A 93 -4.51 -2.47 17.08
N ALA A 94 -3.60 -1.61 17.52
CA ALA A 94 -3.47 -1.18 18.90
C ALA A 94 -4.74 -0.44 19.39
N ASP A 95 -5.30 0.43 18.56
CA ASP A 95 -6.51 1.20 18.85
C ASP A 95 -7.83 0.43 18.62
N GLY A 96 -7.76 -0.85 18.21
CA GLY A 96 -8.94 -1.70 17.99
C GLY A 96 -9.80 -1.26 16.80
N LEU A 97 -9.20 -0.62 15.78
CA LEU A 97 -9.89 -0.17 14.58
C LEU A 97 -10.10 -1.27 13.52
N TYR A 98 -9.53 -2.45 13.76
CA TYR A 98 -9.62 -3.60 12.85
C TYR A 98 -10.19 -4.83 13.55
N GLU A 99 -10.83 -5.70 12.79
CA GLU A 99 -11.20 -7.03 13.24
C GLU A 99 -9.95 -7.92 13.36
N LYS A 100 -10.00 -8.89 14.27
CA LYS A 100 -8.93 -9.90 14.38
C LYS A 100 -9.02 -10.89 13.23
N ILE A 101 -7.87 -11.32 12.72
CA ILE A 101 -7.76 -12.29 11.63
C ILE A 101 -7.88 -13.71 12.16
N ASP A 102 -8.79 -14.48 11.58
CA ASP A 102 -8.86 -15.92 11.74
C ASP A 102 -7.84 -16.59 10.80
N TRP A 103 -6.65 -16.85 11.32
CA TRP A 103 -5.55 -17.43 10.55
C TRP A 103 -5.81 -18.89 10.13
N ASP A 104 -6.71 -19.61 10.79
CA ASP A 104 -7.06 -20.98 10.39
C ASP A 104 -7.78 -20.99 9.03
N LYS A 105 -8.59 -19.98 8.74
CA LYS A 105 -9.19 -19.79 7.40
C LYS A 105 -8.19 -19.55 6.30
N LEU A 106 -6.99 -19.01 6.62
CA LEU A 106 -5.90 -18.78 5.68
C LEU A 106 -4.93 -19.98 5.60
N GLY A 107 -5.17 -21.01 6.40
CA GLY A 107 -4.35 -22.23 6.45
C GLY A 107 -3.11 -22.14 7.33
N GLY A 108 -3.03 -21.13 8.22
CA GLY A 108 -1.99 -20.97 9.25
C GLY A 108 -0.98 -19.87 8.96
N LYS A 109 -0.43 -19.31 10.02
CA LYS A 109 0.58 -18.22 10.01
C LYS A 109 1.91 -18.66 9.37
N ASP A 110 2.28 -19.92 9.49
CA ASP A 110 3.51 -20.53 9.00
C ASP A 110 3.69 -20.46 7.48
N LYS A 111 2.58 -20.31 6.75
CA LYS A 111 2.59 -20.16 5.28
C LYS A 111 3.04 -18.79 4.80
N PHE A 112 3.12 -17.82 5.69
CA PHE A 112 3.43 -16.43 5.34
C PHE A 112 4.83 -16.04 5.86
N LEU A 113 5.42 -15.00 5.26
CA LEU A 113 6.59 -14.34 5.81
C LEU A 113 6.25 -13.81 7.20
N ASP A 114 7.19 -13.85 8.13
CA ASP A 114 6.96 -13.42 9.51
C ASP A 114 6.52 -11.94 9.58
N SER A 115 7.11 -11.08 8.73
CA SER A 115 6.71 -9.68 8.58
C SER A 115 5.32 -9.46 7.98
N ALA A 116 4.70 -10.49 7.41
CA ALA A 116 3.36 -10.46 6.83
C ALA A 116 2.27 -10.97 7.78
N VAL A 117 2.64 -11.36 9.01
CA VAL A 117 1.74 -11.93 10.02
C VAL A 117 1.47 -10.92 11.12
N ASN A 118 0.20 -10.54 11.26
CA ASN A 118 -0.26 -9.67 12.34
C ASN A 118 -1.62 -10.16 12.85
N ASP A 119 -1.96 -9.86 14.09
CA ASP A 119 -3.26 -10.27 14.65
C ASP A 119 -4.46 -9.61 13.97
N CYS A 120 -4.27 -8.42 13.38
CA CYS A 120 -5.32 -7.61 12.77
C CYS A 120 -5.17 -7.48 11.24
N GLY A 121 -4.14 -8.05 10.66
CA GLY A 121 -3.87 -7.91 9.23
C GLY A 121 -3.10 -9.08 8.64
N VAL A 122 -3.23 -9.23 7.33
CA VAL A 122 -2.54 -10.24 6.53
C VAL A 122 -1.73 -9.55 5.46
N GLY A 123 -0.44 -9.81 5.39
CA GLY A 123 0.41 -9.22 4.35
C GLY A 123 -0.17 -9.42 2.95
N ALA A 124 -0.29 -8.33 2.21
CA ALA A 124 -0.82 -8.29 0.86
C ALA A 124 0.29 -8.31 -0.19
N ILE A 125 1.30 -7.49 0.02
CA ILE A 125 2.50 -7.36 -0.83
C ILE A 125 3.72 -6.97 0.00
N VAL A 126 4.91 -7.28 -0.52
CA VAL A 126 6.16 -6.62 -0.15
C VAL A 126 6.50 -5.64 -1.26
N TRP A 127 6.60 -4.36 -0.94
CA TRP A 127 6.95 -3.32 -1.90
C TRP A 127 8.27 -2.65 -1.54
N SER A 128 8.84 -1.91 -2.49
CA SER A 128 10.02 -1.10 -2.25
C SER A 128 9.88 0.26 -2.94
N THR A 129 10.34 1.31 -2.26
CA THR A 129 10.58 2.60 -2.90
C THR A 129 12.08 2.72 -3.22
N ALA A 130 12.37 3.08 -4.45
CA ALA A 130 13.71 3.07 -5.00
C ALA A 130 13.90 4.22 -6.00
N ILE A 131 15.12 4.48 -6.44
CA ILE A 131 15.37 5.40 -7.54
C ILE A 131 14.87 4.76 -8.84
N ALA A 132 14.08 5.52 -9.60
CA ALA A 132 13.72 5.22 -10.96
C ALA A 132 14.34 6.24 -11.93
N TYR A 133 14.78 5.79 -13.11
CA TYR A 133 15.24 6.65 -14.18
C TYR A 133 14.91 6.05 -15.55
N ASN A 134 14.89 6.90 -16.60
CA ASN A 134 14.67 6.46 -17.96
C ASN A 134 16.01 6.07 -18.61
N ALA A 135 16.25 4.77 -18.86
CA ALA A 135 17.48 4.26 -19.43
C ALA A 135 17.66 4.58 -20.94
N ASP A 136 16.62 5.04 -21.62
CA ASP A 136 16.75 5.56 -22.98
C ASP A 136 17.41 6.93 -22.99
N LYS A 137 17.26 7.69 -21.91
CA LYS A 137 17.82 9.05 -21.73
C LYS A 137 19.15 9.04 -20.99
N LEU A 138 19.26 8.26 -19.91
CA LEU A 138 20.47 8.13 -19.10
C LEU A 138 21.11 6.77 -19.32
N LYS A 139 22.07 6.69 -20.27
CA LYS A 139 22.76 5.42 -20.58
C LYS A 139 23.60 4.91 -19.39
N ASP A 140 24.30 5.82 -18.72
CA ASP A 140 25.02 5.58 -17.47
C ASP A 140 24.17 6.12 -16.33
N GLY A 141 23.15 5.33 -15.90
CA GLY A 141 22.20 5.75 -14.86
C GLY A 141 22.83 5.83 -13.47
N PRO A 142 22.10 6.44 -12.50
CA PRO A 142 22.54 6.53 -11.12
C PRO A 142 22.73 5.14 -10.50
N GLN A 143 23.63 5.04 -9.51
CA GLN A 143 23.91 3.79 -8.81
C GLN A 143 23.61 3.89 -7.30
N SER A 144 23.32 5.10 -6.80
CA SER A 144 23.12 5.38 -5.37
C SER A 144 22.29 6.65 -5.16
N TRP A 145 21.86 6.87 -3.91
CA TRP A 145 21.26 8.14 -3.51
C TRP A 145 22.24 9.32 -3.61
N ALA A 146 23.55 9.11 -3.44
CA ALA A 146 24.52 10.16 -3.71
C ALA A 146 24.51 10.62 -5.17
N ASP A 147 24.38 9.69 -6.12
CA ASP A 147 24.18 10.03 -7.55
C ASP A 147 22.85 10.76 -7.78
N PHE A 148 21.79 10.40 -7.06
CA PHE A 148 20.50 11.10 -7.14
C PHE A 148 20.62 12.58 -6.73
N TRP A 149 21.48 12.90 -5.76
CA TRP A 149 21.77 14.27 -5.32
C TRP A 149 22.73 15.03 -6.22
N ASP A 150 23.55 14.32 -7.01
CA ASP A 150 24.55 14.97 -7.87
C ASP A 150 23.94 15.59 -9.14
N VAL A 151 23.47 16.84 -9.01
CA VAL A 151 22.91 17.61 -10.12
C VAL A 151 23.94 18.05 -11.16
N LYS A 152 25.24 17.91 -10.86
CA LYS A 152 26.33 18.21 -11.82
C LYS A 152 26.56 17.01 -12.73
N LYS A 153 26.66 15.82 -12.16
CA LYS A 153 26.80 14.55 -12.90
C LYS A 153 25.55 14.24 -13.73
N PHE A 154 24.38 14.47 -13.15
CA PHE A 154 23.08 14.23 -13.77
C PHE A 154 22.24 15.51 -13.79
N PRO A 155 22.41 16.41 -14.76
CA PRO A 155 21.67 17.67 -14.84
C PRO A 155 20.16 17.45 -15.00
N GLY A 156 19.34 18.25 -14.30
CA GLY A 156 17.87 18.23 -14.40
C GLY A 156 17.19 18.13 -13.03
N LYS A 157 15.86 18.10 -13.01
CA LYS A 157 15.07 17.96 -11.80
C LYS A 157 14.95 16.51 -11.34
N ARG A 158 14.65 16.32 -10.07
CA ARG A 158 14.35 15.04 -9.44
C ARG A 158 12.95 15.08 -8.86
N SER A 159 12.35 13.91 -8.66
CA SER A 159 11.08 13.82 -7.96
C SER A 159 11.19 12.97 -6.71
N LEU A 160 10.72 13.52 -5.58
CA LEU A 160 10.64 12.83 -4.29
C LEU A 160 9.19 12.86 -3.79
N ARG A 161 8.82 11.88 -2.94
CA ARG A 161 7.53 11.89 -2.25
C ARG A 161 7.47 13.08 -1.30
N LYS A 162 6.36 13.82 -1.33
CA LYS A 162 6.13 14.94 -0.42
C LYS A 162 5.82 14.41 0.98
N GLY A 163 6.79 14.49 1.86
CA GLY A 163 6.69 14.03 3.24
C GLY A 163 8.06 13.72 3.84
N ALA A 164 8.10 13.63 5.15
CA ALA A 164 9.31 13.28 5.89
C ALA A 164 9.73 11.82 5.65
N LYS A 165 8.75 10.89 5.71
CA LYS A 165 8.96 9.43 5.54
C LYS A 165 9.52 9.12 4.17
N TYR A 166 10.52 8.30 4.10
CA TYR A 166 11.39 7.94 2.97
C TYR A 166 12.35 9.05 2.57
N THR A 167 11.91 10.31 2.56
CA THR A 167 12.70 11.46 2.10
C THR A 167 13.87 11.76 3.04
N LEU A 168 13.70 11.63 4.36
CA LEU A 168 14.78 11.83 5.33
C LEU A 168 15.80 10.69 5.27
N GLU A 169 15.34 9.44 5.14
CA GLU A 169 16.22 8.28 4.95
C GLU A 169 17.07 8.43 3.69
N PHE A 170 16.45 8.82 2.57
CA PHE A 170 17.17 9.04 1.31
C PHE A 170 18.19 10.19 1.42
N ALA A 171 17.87 11.23 2.18
CA ALA A 171 18.80 12.33 2.41
C ALA A 171 20.04 11.89 3.18
N VAL A 172 19.91 11.12 4.28
CA VAL A 172 21.05 10.64 5.04
C VAL A 172 21.85 9.57 4.28
N LEU A 173 21.17 8.70 3.51
CA LEU A 173 21.85 7.77 2.59
C LEU A 173 22.68 8.51 1.53
N ALA A 174 22.12 9.59 0.96
CA ALA A 174 22.83 10.44 0.00
C ALA A 174 24.01 11.19 0.62
N ASP A 175 23.97 11.44 1.92
CA ASP A 175 25.05 12.05 2.69
C ASP A 175 26.08 11.02 3.22
N GLY A 176 25.98 9.75 2.78
CA GLY A 176 26.94 8.69 3.04
C GLY A 176 26.74 7.92 4.35
N VAL A 177 25.58 8.05 5.00
CA VAL A 177 25.21 7.19 6.13
C VAL A 177 24.97 5.77 5.62
N SER A 178 25.55 4.79 6.32
CA SER A 178 25.32 3.36 6.05
C SER A 178 23.83 3.02 6.26
N LYS A 179 23.29 2.10 5.44
CA LYS A 179 21.88 1.66 5.59
C LYS A 179 21.56 1.14 7.00
N ASP A 180 22.54 0.51 7.65
CA ASP A 180 22.37 -0.09 8.98
C ASP A 180 22.37 0.97 10.11
N GLU A 181 22.76 2.24 9.82
CA GLU A 181 22.83 3.35 10.76
C GLU A 181 21.77 4.43 10.52
N VAL A 182 20.93 4.28 9.48
CA VAL A 182 19.96 5.31 9.08
C VAL A 182 19.06 5.72 10.23
N TYR A 183 18.43 4.77 10.91
CA TYR A 183 17.50 5.07 11.99
C TYR A 183 18.20 5.46 13.29
N ASP A 184 19.42 4.97 13.56
CA ASP A 184 20.25 5.47 14.68
C ASP A 184 20.55 6.96 14.50
N VAL A 185 20.92 7.37 13.29
CA VAL A 185 21.16 8.77 12.94
C VAL A 185 19.88 9.60 13.05
N LEU A 186 18.77 9.14 12.44
CA LEU A 186 17.49 9.87 12.44
C LEU A 186 16.82 9.93 13.81
N SER A 187 17.23 9.08 14.77
CA SER A 187 16.74 9.12 16.16
C SER A 187 17.38 10.24 16.99
N THR A 188 18.33 10.99 16.41
CA THR A 188 18.98 12.12 17.09
C THR A 188 18.60 13.45 16.44
N PRO A 189 18.44 14.56 17.23
CA PRO A 189 18.20 15.89 16.68
C PRO A 189 19.25 16.31 15.64
N GLU A 190 20.53 16.02 15.90
CA GLU A 190 21.65 16.34 15.02
C GLU A 190 21.58 15.58 13.68
N GLY A 191 21.14 14.32 13.71
CA GLY A 191 20.95 13.52 12.51
C GLY A 191 19.76 13.98 11.68
N VAL A 192 18.67 14.39 12.32
CA VAL A 192 17.54 15.02 11.65
C VAL A 192 17.96 16.36 11.02
N ASP A 193 18.75 17.19 11.72
CA ASP A 193 19.30 18.45 11.17
C ASP A 193 20.19 18.16 9.95
N ARG A 194 20.99 17.10 10.01
CA ARG A 194 21.84 16.63 8.89
C ARG A 194 21.01 16.25 7.66
N ALA A 195 19.90 15.53 7.86
CA ALA A 195 18.98 15.16 6.79
C ALA A 195 18.36 16.40 6.11
N PHE A 196 17.85 17.36 6.89
CA PHE A 196 17.28 18.59 6.33
C PHE A 196 18.33 19.46 5.62
N LYS A 197 19.54 19.57 6.17
CA LYS A 197 20.64 20.26 5.49
C LYS A 197 20.98 19.61 4.14
N LYS A 198 20.92 18.28 4.08
CA LYS A 198 21.13 17.56 2.82
C LYS A 198 19.99 17.81 1.83
N LEU A 199 18.75 17.90 2.30
CA LEU A 199 17.60 18.27 1.49
C LEU A 199 17.69 19.69 0.94
N ASP A 200 18.27 20.66 1.68
CA ASP A 200 18.48 22.03 1.21
C ASP A 200 19.32 22.08 -0.07
N GLU A 201 20.32 21.18 -0.20
CA GLU A 201 21.16 21.11 -1.40
C GLU A 201 20.34 20.76 -2.66
N LEU A 202 19.32 19.92 -2.50
CA LEU A 202 18.51 19.41 -3.61
C LEU A 202 17.20 20.18 -3.82
N LYS A 203 16.70 20.90 -2.82
CA LYS A 203 15.39 21.57 -2.78
C LYS A 203 15.05 22.36 -4.06
N PRO A 204 15.96 23.16 -4.65
CA PRO A 204 15.66 23.91 -5.87
C PRO A 204 15.39 23.02 -7.10
N ASN A 205 15.79 21.75 -7.05
CA ASN A 205 15.70 20.79 -8.14
C ASN A 205 14.64 19.69 -7.88
N ILE A 206 13.81 19.81 -6.83
CA ILE A 206 12.80 18.82 -6.50
C ILE A 206 11.45 19.18 -7.10
N VAL A 207 10.81 18.19 -7.74
CA VAL A 207 9.38 18.15 -8.03
C VAL A 207 8.74 17.15 -7.09
N TRP A 208 7.84 17.62 -6.24
CA TRP A 208 7.19 16.77 -5.23
C TRP A 208 6.03 15.98 -5.84
N TRP A 209 5.91 14.70 -5.44
CA TRP A 209 4.75 13.88 -5.78
C TRP A 209 4.01 13.42 -4.52
N GLU A 210 2.69 13.19 -4.64
CA GLU A 210 1.81 12.71 -3.57
C GLU A 210 1.18 11.35 -3.93
N ALA A 211 0.63 11.21 -5.13
CA ALA A 211 0.06 9.95 -5.59
C ALA A 211 1.12 9.07 -6.30
N GLY A 212 1.12 7.77 -5.99
CA GLY A 212 2.17 6.84 -6.43
C GLY A 212 2.33 6.64 -7.95
N ALA A 213 1.38 7.11 -8.78
CA ALA A 213 1.53 7.12 -10.24
C ALA A 213 2.29 8.34 -10.77
N GLN A 214 2.32 9.45 -10.03
CA GLN A 214 2.88 10.73 -10.47
C GLN A 214 4.38 10.67 -10.83
N PRO A 215 5.29 10.04 -10.05
CA PRO A 215 6.72 10.06 -10.37
C PRO A 215 7.04 9.45 -11.73
N LEU A 216 6.28 8.44 -12.16
CA LEU A 216 6.49 7.81 -13.45
C LEU A 216 5.94 8.64 -14.62
N GLN A 217 4.88 9.41 -14.38
CA GLN A 217 4.37 10.38 -15.33
C GLN A 217 5.38 11.51 -15.54
N LEU A 218 6.00 12.02 -14.47
CA LEU A 218 7.06 13.03 -14.52
C LEU A 218 8.32 12.53 -15.28
N LEU A 219 8.68 11.25 -15.09
CA LEU A 219 9.75 10.61 -15.85
C LEU A 219 9.38 10.43 -17.33
N ALA A 220 8.13 10.04 -17.61
CA ALA A 220 7.66 9.82 -18.98
C ALA A 220 7.55 11.10 -19.80
N SER A 221 7.25 12.22 -19.13
CA SER A 221 7.18 13.57 -19.74
C SER A 221 8.53 14.30 -19.80
N ASP A 222 9.63 13.66 -19.36
CA ASP A 222 10.97 14.27 -19.24
C ASP A 222 11.01 15.51 -18.30
N GLU A 223 10.03 15.68 -17.43
CA GLU A 223 10.00 16.77 -16.45
C GLU A 223 11.07 16.57 -15.37
N VAL A 224 11.37 15.31 -15.04
CA VAL A 224 12.43 14.91 -14.13
C VAL A 224 13.33 13.84 -14.76
N VAL A 225 14.61 13.82 -14.37
CA VAL A 225 15.57 12.83 -14.86
C VAL A 225 15.63 11.57 -13.98
N MET A 226 15.23 11.70 -12.71
CA MET A 226 15.18 10.65 -11.73
C MET A 226 14.00 10.88 -10.79
N ALA A 227 13.46 9.82 -10.22
CA ALA A 227 12.39 9.90 -9.24
C ALA A 227 12.57 8.83 -8.16
N SER A 228 12.18 9.12 -6.91
CA SER A 228 11.79 8.06 -6.00
C SER A 228 10.46 7.49 -6.48
N ALA A 229 10.33 6.18 -6.57
CA ALA A 229 9.10 5.55 -7.03
C ALA A 229 8.96 4.12 -6.49
N TYR A 230 7.73 3.62 -6.45
CA TYR A 230 7.48 2.23 -6.05
C TYR A 230 7.87 1.26 -7.17
N ASN A 231 8.68 0.27 -6.83
CA ASN A 231 9.24 -0.70 -7.78
C ASN A 231 8.19 -1.39 -8.66
N GLY A 232 7.08 -1.82 -8.08
CA GLY A 232 6.01 -2.48 -8.82
C GLY A 232 5.34 -1.57 -9.85
N ARG A 233 5.24 -0.26 -9.58
CA ARG A 233 4.71 0.71 -10.54
C ARG A 233 5.69 0.96 -11.68
N ILE A 234 7.00 0.96 -11.40
CA ILE A 234 8.05 1.09 -12.43
C ILE A 234 7.97 -0.10 -13.41
N THR A 235 7.92 -1.31 -12.89
CA THR A 235 7.81 -2.51 -13.73
C THR A 235 6.47 -2.59 -14.44
N GLY A 236 5.40 -2.16 -13.78
CA GLY A 236 4.06 -2.13 -14.36
C GLY A 236 3.97 -1.23 -15.60
N ILE A 237 4.45 0.00 -15.54
CA ILE A 237 4.44 0.93 -16.69
C ILE A 237 5.37 0.45 -17.81
N ASN A 238 6.52 -0.16 -17.47
CA ASN A 238 7.39 -0.77 -18.47
C ASN A 238 6.66 -1.85 -19.27
N ARG A 239 5.88 -2.70 -18.59
CA ARG A 239 5.15 -3.79 -19.22
C ARG A 239 3.92 -3.33 -20.00
N SER A 240 3.17 -2.36 -19.45
CA SER A 240 1.93 -1.88 -20.08
C SER A 240 2.15 -0.89 -21.20
N GLU A 241 3.21 -0.08 -21.14
CA GLU A 241 3.47 1.04 -22.08
C GLU A 241 4.80 0.91 -22.83
N GLY A 242 5.54 -0.19 -22.63
CA GLY A 242 6.83 -0.40 -23.31
C GLY A 242 7.91 0.61 -22.92
N LYS A 243 7.84 1.18 -21.70
CA LYS A 243 8.87 2.08 -21.17
C LYS A 243 10.14 1.31 -20.79
N ASN A 244 11.28 2.01 -20.74
CA ASN A 244 12.55 1.44 -20.32
C ASN A 244 13.05 2.12 -19.03
N PHE A 245 12.18 2.13 -18.01
CA PHE A 245 12.57 2.67 -16.71
C PHE A 245 13.31 1.59 -15.92
N LYS A 246 14.39 1.98 -15.24
CA LYS A 246 15.21 1.09 -14.43
C LYS A 246 15.03 1.41 -12.95
N VAL A 247 15.14 0.38 -12.13
CA VAL A 247 15.16 0.47 -10.66
C VAL A 247 16.60 0.42 -10.21
N VAL A 248 17.00 1.32 -9.32
CA VAL A 248 18.28 1.25 -8.59
C VAL A 248 17.98 0.73 -7.20
N TRP A 249 18.40 -0.49 -6.91
CA TRP A 249 18.10 -1.20 -5.67
C TRP A 249 18.91 -0.80 -4.44
N PRO A 250 20.23 -0.47 -4.55
CA PRO A 250 21.02 -0.06 -3.39
C PRO A 250 20.41 1.14 -2.67
N GLY A 251 20.16 0.97 -1.37
CA GLY A 251 19.51 1.97 -0.52
C GLY A 251 18.01 2.13 -0.77
N SER A 252 17.36 1.20 -1.49
CA SER A 252 15.90 1.15 -1.56
C SER A 252 15.32 0.83 -0.20
N ILE A 253 14.14 1.38 0.12
CA ILE A 253 13.42 1.07 1.35
C ILE A 253 12.30 0.09 1.02
N TYR A 254 12.16 -0.99 1.81
CA TYR A 254 11.07 -1.95 1.62
C TYR A 254 10.18 -2.07 2.85
N ALA A 255 8.91 -2.38 2.61
CA ALA A 255 7.92 -2.63 3.65
C ALA A 255 6.84 -3.61 3.16
N VAL A 256 5.97 -4.01 4.08
CA VAL A 256 4.82 -4.90 3.83
C VAL A 256 3.55 -4.10 3.99
N ASP A 257 2.72 -4.09 2.94
CA ASP A 257 1.33 -3.68 3.08
C ASP A 257 0.47 -4.86 3.47
N SER A 258 -0.57 -4.60 4.22
CA SER A 258 -1.48 -5.63 4.72
C SER A 258 -2.93 -5.35 4.40
N TRP A 259 -3.70 -6.40 4.17
CA TRP A 259 -5.15 -6.36 4.21
C TRP A 259 -5.64 -6.34 5.64
N VAL A 260 -6.51 -5.41 5.97
CA VAL A 260 -7.24 -5.31 7.24
C VAL A 260 -8.73 -5.29 6.98
N ILE A 261 -9.53 -5.73 7.98
CA ILE A 261 -10.99 -5.60 7.98
C ILE A 261 -11.32 -4.51 8.99
N LEU A 262 -12.05 -3.47 8.57
CA LEU A 262 -12.42 -2.40 9.49
C LEU A 262 -13.33 -2.93 10.60
N LYS A 263 -13.16 -2.39 11.79
CA LYS A 263 -14.00 -2.70 12.95
C LYS A 263 -15.47 -2.38 12.63
N ASP A 264 -16.36 -3.32 12.98
CA ASP A 264 -17.80 -3.25 12.75
C ASP A 264 -18.20 -3.14 11.25
N ALA A 265 -17.32 -3.56 10.33
CA ALA A 265 -17.66 -3.68 8.91
C ALA A 265 -18.83 -4.64 8.69
N GLU A 266 -19.81 -4.21 7.89
CA GLU A 266 -21.04 -5.00 7.65
C GLU A 266 -20.74 -6.34 6.96
N ASN A 267 -19.74 -6.38 6.08
CA ASN A 267 -19.34 -7.56 5.31
C ASN A 267 -18.05 -8.21 5.84
N LYS A 268 -17.78 -8.18 7.16
CA LYS A 268 -16.53 -8.69 7.73
C LYS A 268 -16.23 -10.15 7.36
N ASP A 269 -17.24 -11.01 7.34
CA ASP A 269 -17.05 -12.44 7.01
C ASP A 269 -16.68 -12.62 5.52
N ALA A 270 -17.36 -11.91 4.63
CA ALA A 270 -17.01 -11.86 3.19
C ALA A 270 -15.64 -11.19 2.97
N GLY A 271 -15.28 -10.22 3.79
CA GLY A 271 -13.96 -9.59 3.81
C GLY A 271 -12.86 -10.58 4.16
N LEU A 272 -13.08 -11.41 5.17
CA LEU A 272 -12.12 -12.46 5.54
C LEU A 272 -12.01 -13.54 4.43
N ASP A 273 -13.13 -13.92 3.84
CA ASP A 273 -13.16 -14.85 2.71
C ASP A 273 -12.42 -14.27 1.48
N PHE A 274 -12.54 -12.96 1.24
CA PHE A 274 -11.77 -12.26 0.21
C PHE A 274 -10.27 -12.29 0.52
N ILE A 275 -9.86 -11.95 1.74
CA ILE A 275 -8.44 -11.98 2.16
C ILE A 275 -7.89 -13.39 2.00
N ALA A 276 -8.63 -14.42 2.44
CA ALA A 276 -8.22 -15.81 2.29
C ALA A 276 -8.07 -16.20 0.81
N PHE A 277 -9.00 -15.75 -0.05
CA PHE A 277 -8.92 -15.98 -1.50
C PHE A 277 -7.72 -15.26 -2.14
N ALA A 278 -7.52 -13.97 -1.84
CA ALA A 278 -6.42 -13.18 -2.38
C ALA A 278 -5.05 -13.70 -1.92
N SER A 279 -4.99 -14.31 -0.74
CA SER A 279 -3.76 -14.86 -0.13
C SER A 279 -3.42 -16.28 -0.61
N GLN A 280 -4.27 -16.92 -1.42
CA GLN A 280 -3.96 -18.24 -1.96
C GLN A 280 -2.74 -18.19 -2.89
N PRO A 281 -1.84 -19.19 -2.83
CA PRO A 281 -0.64 -19.23 -3.66
C PRO A 281 -0.92 -19.06 -5.16
N ASP A 282 -1.94 -19.75 -5.67
CA ASP A 282 -2.32 -19.74 -7.09
C ASP A 282 -2.94 -18.41 -7.55
N ASN A 283 -3.35 -17.55 -6.61
CA ASN A 283 -3.81 -16.20 -6.90
C ASN A 283 -2.68 -15.18 -6.75
N GLN A 284 -1.90 -15.22 -5.68
CA GLN A 284 -0.78 -14.29 -5.49
C GLN A 284 0.29 -14.42 -6.58
N VAL A 285 0.61 -15.64 -7.01
CA VAL A 285 1.64 -15.88 -8.04
C VAL A 285 1.36 -15.19 -9.38
N LYS A 286 0.13 -14.74 -9.60
CA LYS A 286 -0.26 -14.01 -10.82
C LYS A 286 0.19 -12.54 -10.80
N LEU A 287 0.39 -11.96 -9.59
CA LEU A 287 0.66 -10.52 -9.43
C LEU A 287 1.96 -10.06 -10.11
N PRO A 288 3.10 -10.76 -10.00
CA PRO A 288 4.36 -10.34 -10.62
C PRO A 288 4.30 -10.17 -12.13
N LYS A 289 3.35 -10.80 -12.82
CA LYS A 289 3.11 -10.59 -14.25
C LYS A 289 2.70 -9.15 -14.58
N TYR A 290 1.97 -8.50 -13.68
CA TYR A 290 1.46 -7.14 -13.86
C TYR A 290 2.35 -6.11 -13.19
N VAL A 291 2.66 -6.32 -11.92
CA VAL A 291 3.47 -5.44 -11.08
C VAL A 291 4.42 -6.28 -10.23
N ALA A 292 5.67 -5.91 -10.16
CA ALA A 292 6.71 -6.70 -9.50
C ALA A 292 6.78 -6.41 -8.00
N TYR A 293 5.71 -6.71 -7.28
CA TYR A 293 5.74 -6.71 -5.82
C TYR A 293 6.05 -8.12 -5.28
N GLY A 294 6.75 -8.18 -4.15
CA GLY A 294 7.04 -9.44 -3.46
C GLY A 294 5.76 -10.06 -2.89
N LEU A 295 5.74 -11.37 -2.81
CA LEU A 295 4.58 -12.13 -2.36
C LEU A 295 4.75 -12.56 -0.91
N PRO A 296 3.82 -12.21 -0.01
CA PRO A 296 3.87 -12.60 1.39
C PRO A 296 3.70 -14.09 1.66
N ASN A 297 2.96 -14.82 0.82
CA ASN A 297 2.81 -16.26 0.91
C ASN A 297 4.07 -16.96 0.40
N LYS A 298 4.72 -17.76 1.26
CA LYS A 298 6.00 -18.45 0.96
C LYS A 298 5.88 -19.42 -0.23
N GLU A 299 4.75 -20.12 -0.35
CA GLU A 299 4.51 -21.05 -1.44
C GLU A 299 4.30 -20.28 -2.76
N ALA A 300 3.54 -19.16 -2.74
CA ALA A 300 3.40 -18.31 -3.93
C ALA A 300 4.75 -17.75 -4.38
N ALA A 301 5.57 -17.27 -3.45
CA ALA A 301 6.90 -16.73 -3.74
C ALA A 301 7.81 -17.77 -4.42
N SER A 302 7.74 -19.04 -3.99
CA SER A 302 8.53 -20.14 -4.58
C SER A 302 8.10 -20.53 -6.00
N LYS A 303 6.87 -20.16 -6.40
CA LYS A 303 6.28 -20.46 -7.73
C LYS A 303 6.44 -19.32 -8.74
N VAL A 304 7.03 -18.18 -8.36
CA VAL A 304 7.19 -17.04 -9.28
C VAL A 304 8.07 -17.44 -10.46
N PRO A 305 7.63 -17.23 -11.71
CA PRO A 305 8.46 -17.50 -12.89
C PRO A 305 9.78 -16.71 -12.84
N ALA A 306 10.88 -17.36 -13.25
CA ALA A 306 12.23 -16.78 -13.18
C ALA A 306 12.34 -15.41 -13.89
N GLU A 307 11.58 -15.23 -14.96
CA GLU A 307 11.53 -13.98 -15.73
C GLU A 307 10.99 -12.76 -14.93
N PHE A 308 10.24 -13.01 -13.83
CA PHE A 308 9.72 -11.97 -12.96
C PHE A 308 10.46 -11.89 -11.63
N ALA A 309 11.13 -12.97 -11.23
CA ALA A 309 11.69 -13.10 -9.88
C ALA A 309 12.77 -12.04 -9.60
N SER A 310 13.60 -11.69 -10.60
CA SER A 310 14.66 -10.67 -10.46
C SER A 310 14.14 -9.25 -10.24
N ASP A 311 12.90 -8.98 -10.61
CA ASP A 311 12.28 -7.64 -10.46
C ASP A 311 11.61 -7.47 -9.09
N LEU A 312 11.55 -8.52 -8.26
CA LEU A 312 10.90 -8.46 -6.95
C LEU A 312 11.81 -7.81 -5.91
N PRO A 313 11.26 -6.98 -4.99
CA PRO A 313 12.02 -6.45 -3.87
C PRO A 313 12.54 -7.57 -2.95
N THR A 314 11.88 -8.72 -2.94
CA THR A 314 12.25 -9.91 -2.15
C THR A 314 13.33 -10.78 -2.82
N ALA A 315 13.80 -10.45 -4.02
CA ALA A 315 14.95 -11.13 -4.62
C ALA A 315 16.21 -10.88 -3.78
N GLU A 316 17.00 -11.93 -3.55
CA GLU A 316 18.21 -11.85 -2.69
C GLU A 316 19.17 -10.71 -3.08
N ALA A 317 19.41 -10.54 -4.38
CA ALA A 317 20.26 -9.46 -4.88
C ALA A 317 19.70 -8.06 -4.59
N ASN A 318 18.38 -7.90 -4.55
CA ASN A 318 17.71 -6.62 -4.33
C ASN A 318 17.61 -6.30 -2.83
N LEU A 319 17.43 -7.32 -1.98
CA LEU A 319 17.36 -7.18 -0.53
C LEU A 319 18.73 -6.86 0.10
N LYS A 320 19.83 -7.32 -0.51
CA LYS A 320 21.18 -7.23 0.05
C LYS A 320 21.53 -5.83 0.56
N ASP A 321 21.23 -4.81 -0.25
CA ASP A 321 21.56 -3.41 0.04
C ASP A 321 20.30 -2.56 0.28
N ALA A 322 19.16 -3.20 0.52
CA ALA A 322 17.91 -2.53 0.86
C ALA A 322 17.80 -2.24 2.36
N LEU A 323 17.08 -1.20 2.72
CA LEU A 323 16.76 -0.79 4.08
C LEU A 323 15.34 -1.26 4.43
N PRO A 324 15.15 -2.06 5.48
CA PRO A 324 13.80 -2.29 6.01
C PRO A 324 13.26 -0.98 6.60
N LEU A 325 11.98 -0.68 6.32
CA LEU A 325 11.32 0.44 6.98
C LEU A 325 11.19 0.14 8.47
N ASP A 326 11.70 1.04 9.32
CA ASP A 326 11.53 0.95 10.77
C ASP A 326 10.16 1.55 11.16
N VAL A 327 9.21 0.65 11.42
CA VAL A 327 7.83 0.99 11.73
C VAL A 327 7.74 1.69 13.11
N ASP A 328 8.49 1.20 14.09
CA ASP A 328 8.48 1.76 15.45
C ASP A 328 9.04 3.18 15.45
N PHE A 329 10.16 3.39 14.74
CA PHE A 329 10.70 4.74 14.54
C PHE A 329 9.65 5.71 13.96
N TRP A 330 8.90 5.29 12.92
CA TRP A 330 7.91 6.16 12.29
C TRP A 330 6.67 6.34 13.15
N ILE A 331 6.25 5.37 13.95
CA ILE A 331 5.16 5.53 14.93
C ILE A 331 5.53 6.61 15.95
N ASP A 332 6.75 6.57 16.47
CA ASP A 332 7.19 7.48 17.53
C ASP A 332 7.48 8.90 17.03
N ASN A 333 7.96 9.06 15.79
CA ASN A 333 8.52 10.31 15.29
C ASN A 333 7.70 10.98 14.16
N SER A 334 6.68 10.31 13.59
CA SER A 334 6.00 10.79 12.38
C SER A 334 5.33 12.16 12.55
N GLU A 335 4.73 12.46 13.70
CA GLU A 335 4.04 13.73 13.94
C GLU A 335 5.04 14.89 13.95
N GLU A 336 6.12 14.77 14.73
CA GLU A 336 7.14 15.82 14.85
C GLU A 336 7.87 16.04 13.53
N LEU A 337 8.34 14.95 12.89
CA LEU A 337 9.07 15.02 11.62
C LEU A 337 8.20 15.54 10.48
N THR A 338 6.91 15.18 10.43
CA THR A 338 5.97 15.71 9.44
C THR A 338 5.75 17.21 9.66
N LYS A 339 5.54 17.65 10.89
CA LYS A 339 5.41 19.08 11.22
C LYS A 339 6.66 19.85 10.81
N ARG A 340 7.83 19.32 11.11
CA ARG A 340 9.12 19.92 10.75
C ARG A 340 9.32 19.98 9.24
N PHE A 341 9.00 18.88 8.53
CA PHE A 341 9.08 18.82 7.07
C PHE A 341 8.18 19.87 6.41
N ASN A 342 6.94 20.00 6.87
CA ASN A 342 6.00 20.99 6.35
C ASN A 342 6.49 22.43 6.58
N ALA A 343 7.04 22.72 7.75
CA ALA A 343 7.64 24.01 8.05
C ALA A 343 8.87 24.32 7.17
N TRP A 344 9.73 23.31 6.93
CA TRP A 344 10.87 23.41 6.03
C TRP A 344 10.45 23.59 4.57
N LEU A 345 9.41 22.88 4.12
CA LEU A 345 8.91 22.97 2.75
C LEU A 345 8.35 24.36 2.43
N ALA A 346 7.76 25.03 3.42
CA ALA A 346 7.16 26.37 3.29
C ALA A 346 8.19 27.52 3.20
N GLN A 347 9.46 27.29 3.52
CA GLN A 347 10.57 28.25 3.37
C GLN A 347 11.08 28.31 1.93
#